data_758396a8a1a80ef17a89e8af219a2932
#
_entry.id   758396a8a1a80ef17a89e8af219a2932
#
_cell.length_a   1.000
_cell.length_b   1.000
_cell.length_c   1.000
_cell.angle_alpha   90.00
_cell.angle_beta   90.00
_cell.angle_gamma   90.00
#
_symmetry.space_group_name_H-M   'P 1'
#
loop_
_entity.id
_entity.type
_entity.pdbx_description
1 polymer ?
#
loop_
_entity_poly.entity_id
_entity_poly.type
_entity_poly.pdbx_seq_one_letter_code
_entity_poly.pdbx_strand_id
1 'polypeptide(L)'
;MSTFDGVIHEFPDILIDYFRFRGRPPRLCLLSHVHSDHHAGLETLQAPFVYCSTATREMLLRLEKYPCRINYASGKLEARKQTYKHLNPILKPIPLETPTKLELWPGSQIQVTLFDANHCVGAVMCLIEGDGKAVLYTGDIRSEPWWINSITRSPAMVQYANGIKTLDRIYLDTSNLDNYPLETKAEGLRYLLTQVARYPADTIFFVQAWTYGYEDVWVALANALGSKIHVDAYKMGVYKSLVQRLSADLFAKQIHLAKEAPYLVGFSCANNQHDGCLTLDESVRIHSCEKGTACHIVQGKPIVWIRPIVSRLPGGPEIPEVGIGGGGGDLERAVELQYIPPDSLEEAINMIRGNEAFPVETRQQVIARILTSNANGRNACLNIDIDDLSADMETDLAKVIHSVTEHVSLKAAAQPGQTEDVHDRQCWDIPDSMPLLPSTINFPYAQHSSYPELRHLVDSFRPKDIWPCTVHDLDWLTRGITLRDLFGQHYSGDIFYHNNIMKRRRAQLPNPLAEGYYQLGESKSTDGVEKHGLHQQETEDKPKHLSPVASNGIRVEAFNIMRRNAKGDI
;
A
#
# COMPACT_ATOMS: atom_id res chain seq x y z
N MET A 1 1.77 3.58 -3.29
CA MET A 1 2.65 4.61 -2.65
C MET A 1 2.03 5.97 -2.84
N SER A 2 1.91 6.75 -1.76
CA SER A 2 1.42 8.12 -1.84
C SER A 2 2.31 8.98 -2.74
N THR A 3 1.71 9.78 -3.62
CA THR A 3 2.40 10.76 -4.47
C THR A 3 2.21 12.19 -3.96
N PHE A 4 1.56 12.33 -2.81
CA PHE A 4 1.29 13.59 -2.17
C PHE A 4 2.59 14.26 -1.68
N ASP A 5 2.73 15.55 -1.95
CA ASP A 5 3.91 16.33 -1.60
C ASP A 5 3.90 16.89 -0.16
N GLY A 6 2.87 16.54 0.60
CA GLY A 6 2.70 16.93 2.01
C GLY A 6 2.06 18.29 2.22
N VAL A 7 1.87 19.12 1.17
CA VAL A 7 1.42 20.50 1.33
C VAL A 7 -0.10 20.61 1.31
N ILE A 8 -0.67 21.15 2.38
CA ILE A 8 -2.08 21.53 2.44
C ILE A 8 -2.23 22.96 1.91
N HIS A 9 -2.78 23.11 0.72
CA HIS A 9 -2.85 24.41 0.03
C HIS A 9 -3.61 25.49 0.80
N GLU A 10 -4.62 25.11 1.58
CA GLU A 10 -5.40 26.00 2.46
C GLU A 10 -4.59 26.47 3.67
N PHE A 11 -3.60 25.68 4.10
CA PHE A 11 -2.73 25.89 5.25
C PHE A 11 -1.26 25.62 4.88
N PRO A 12 -0.61 26.46 4.09
CA PRO A 12 0.70 26.19 3.48
C PRO A 12 1.87 26.07 4.48
N ASP A 13 1.66 26.46 5.72
CA ASP A 13 2.64 26.29 6.81
C ASP A 13 2.58 24.91 7.48
N ILE A 14 1.67 24.01 7.01
CA ILE A 14 1.47 22.65 7.53
C ILE A 14 1.95 21.63 6.50
N LEU A 15 2.70 20.61 6.97
CA LEU A 15 3.01 19.41 6.19
C LEU A 15 2.34 18.17 6.80
N ILE A 16 1.86 17.28 5.93
CA ILE A 16 1.29 15.98 6.34
C ILE A 16 1.95 14.86 5.53
N ASP A 17 2.45 13.81 6.22
CA ASP A 17 2.93 12.54 5.68
C ASP A 17 4.10 12.62 4.68
N TYR A 18 4.54 13.82 4.34
CA TYR A 18 5.72 14.03 3.53
C TYR A 18 6.50 15.22 4.10
N PHE A 19 7.72 14.98 4.58
CA PHE A 19 8.48 15.93 5.38
C PHE A 19 9.71 16.48 4.65
N ARG A 20 9.85 16.19 3.35
CA ARG A 20 10.87 16.80 2.49
C ARG A 20 10.32 18.10 1.93
N PHE A 21 10.75 19.21 2.48
CA PHE A 21 10.33 20.54 1.99
C PHE A 21 11.48 21.27 1.32
N ARG A 22 11.10 22.16 0.36
CA ARG A 22 12.02 23.10 -0.26
C ARG A 22 11.55 24.51 0.08
N GLY A 23 12.44 25.32 0.65
CA GLY A 23 12.13 26.70 1.03
C GLY A 23 11.90 26.88 2.53
N ARG A 24 10.81 27.55 2.93
CA ARG A 24 10.53 27.87 4.33
C ARG A 24 10.17 26.60 5.13
N PRO A 25 10.77 26.40 6.32
CA PRO A 25 10.40 25.29 7.19
C PRO A 25 8.91 25.32 7.58
N PRO A 26 8.23 24.18 7.67
CA PRO A 26 6.86 24.11 8.15
C PRO A 26 6.76 24.59 9.60
N ARG A 27 5.62 25.12 9.96
CA ARG A 27 5.32 25.52 11.34
C ARG A 27 4.77 24.35 12.16
N LEU A 28 4.13 23.41 11.49
CA LEU A 28 3.52 22.24 12.09
C LEU A 28 3.56 21.08 11.11
N CYS A 29 3.77 19.88 11.64
CA CYS A 29 3.69 18.65 10.87
C CYS A 29 2.62 17.74 11.47
N LEU A 30 1.94 16.97 10.60
CA LEU A 30 1.01 15.92 10.98
C LEU A 30 1.48 14.59 10.37
N LEU A 31 1.30 13.51 11.11
CA LEU A 31 1.57 12.15 10.64
C LEU A 31 0.31 11.31 10.83
N SER A 32 -0.23 10.78 9.72
CA SER A 32 -1.46 9.99 9.76
C SER A 32 -1.24 8.60 10.32
N HIS A 33 -0.19 7.89 9.91
CA HIS A 33 0.09 6.50 10.32
C HIS A 33 1.56 6.09 10.10
N VAL A 34 1.86 4.83 10.36
CA VAL A 34 3.26 4.32 10.45
C VAL A 34 3.79 3.65 9.18
N HIS A 35 3.08 3.66 8.04
CA HIS A 35 3.62 3.09 6.81
C HIS A 35 4.75 3.95 6.24
N SER A 36 5.75 3.30 5.65
CA SER A 36 7.02 3.92 5.30
C SER A 36 6.93 4.98 4.20
N ASP A 37 5.96 4.90 3.31
CA ASP A 37 5.72 5.91 2.28
C ASP A 37 5.17 7.24 2.82
N HIS A 38 4.67 7.25 4.06
CA HIS A 38 4.25 8.45 4.80
C HIS A 38 5.35 9.05 5.70
N HIS A 39 6.55 8.45 5.70
CA HIS A 39 7.69 8.91 6.51
C HIS A 39 8.76 9.65 5.70
N ALA A 40 8.54 9.95 4.43
CA ALA A 40 9.54 10.57 3.57
C ALA A 40 10.09 11.88 4.17
N GLY A 41 11.37 11.87 4.55
CA GLY A 41 12.05 13.01 5.20
C GLY A 41 11.88 13.12 6.71
N LEU A 42 11.08 12.26 7.36
CA LEU A 42 10.81 12.32 8.79
C LEU A 42 12.07 12.07 9.63
N GLU A 43 12.94 11.13 9.23
CA GLU A 43 14.15 10.78 9.97
C GLU A 43 15.09 11.97 10.20
N THR A 44 15.13 12.92 9.26
CA THR A 44 16.00 14.11 9.30
C THR A 44 15.24 15.39 9.61
N LEU A 45 13.97 15.30 10.00
CA LEU A 45 13.12 16.45 10.22
C LEU A 45 13.58 17.26 11.45
N GLN A 46 13.78 18.56 11.24
CA GLN A 46 14.10 19.54 12.28
C GLN A 46 12.94 20.52 12.51
N ALA A 47 11.71 20.12 12.22
CA ALA A 47 10.53 20.95 12.42
C ALA A 47 10.18 21.06 13.92
N PRO A 48 9.35 22.04 14.30
CA PRO A 48 9.04 22.27 15.71
C PRO A 48 8.33 21.07 16.36
N PHE A 49 7.21 20.60 15.79
CA PHE A 49 6.45 19.48 16.32
C PHE A 49 5.78 18.67 15.21
N VAL A 50 5.66 17.36 15.43
CA VAL A 50 4.89 16.43 14.61
C VAL A 50 3.75 15.88 15.46
N TYR A 51 2.51 16.16 15.05
CA TYR A 51 1.32 15.68 15.75
C TYR A 51 0.78 14.41 15.08
N CYS A 52 0.35 13.45 15.88
CA CYS A 52 -0.17 12.17 15.43
C CYS A 52 -1.09 11.56 16.50
N SER A 53 -1.67 10.38 16.22
CA SER A 53 -2.35 9.61 17.25
C SER A 53 -1.35 9.08 18.29
N THR A 54 -1.84 8.78 19.49
CA THR A 54 -0.98 8.20 20.53
C THR A 54 -0.42 6.84 20.12
N ALA A 55 -1.23 6.03 19.43
CA ALA A 55 -0.80 4.73 18.93
C ALA A 55 0.30 4.87 17.85
N THR A 56 0.11 5.73 16.85
CA THR A 56 1.12 6.04 15.83
C THR A 56 2.44 6.48 16.45
N ARG A 57 2.39 7.38 17.45
CA ARG A 57 3.58 7.81 18.17
C ARG A 57 4.34 6.65 18.82
N GLU A 58 3.65 5.81 19.57
CA GLU A 58 4.30 4.73 20.31
C GLU A 58 4.85 3.64 19.37
N MET A 59 4.15 3.34 18.28
CA MET A 59 4.66 2.44 17.25
C MET A 59 5.88 3.04 16.55
N LEU A 60 5.79 4.28 16.07
CA LEU A 60 6.86 4.97 15.34
C LEU A 60 8.18 4.98 16.13
N LEU A 61 8.14 5.27 17.42
CA LEU A 61 9.32 5.29 18.28
C LEU A 61 10.04 3.93 18.41
N ARG A 62 9.40 2.85 18.00
CA ARG A 62 9.91 1.48 18.05
C ARG A 62 10.26 0.90 16.70
N LEU A 63 9.94 1.64 15.61
CA LEU A 63 10.26 1.16 14.29
C LEU A 63 11.77 1.03 14.07
N GLU A 64 12.14 -0.07 13.44
CA GLU A 64 13.49 -0.40 13.01
C GLU A 64 13.47 -0.72 11.52
N LYS A 65 14.47 -0.28 10.77
CA LYS A 65 14.57 -0.61 9.34
C LYS A 65 14.74 -2.12 9.15
N TYR A 66 14.03 -2.69 8.20
CA TYR A 66 14.05 -4.13 7.91
C TYR A 66 15.48 -4.68 7.74
N PRO A 67 16.39 -4.09 6.94
CA PRO A 67 17.76 -4.59 6.82
C PRO A 67 18.52 -4.62 8.15
N CYS A 68 18.27 -3.66 9.04
CA CYS A 68 18.90 -3.64 10.37
C CYS A 68 18.41 -4.79 11.25
N ARG A 69 17.09 -5.11 11.17
CA ARG A 69 16.51 -6.22 11.95
C ARG A 69 17.07 -7.58 11.50
N ILE A 70 17.10 -7.82 10.20
CA ILE A 70 17.61 -9.08 9.65
C ILE A 70 19.10 -9.23 9.89
N ASN A 71 19.89 -8.18 9.71
CA ASN A 71 21.31 -8.21 10.00
C ASN A 71 21.62 -8.43 11.51
N TYR A 72 20.77 -7.89 12.38
CA TYR A 72 20.87 -8.19 13.81
C TYR A 72 20.49 -9.65 14.11
N ALA A 73 19.40 -10.14 13.57
CA ALA A 73 18.95 -11.53 13.74
C ALA A 73 19.99 -12.53 13.21
N SER A 74 20.70 -12.20 12.12
CA SER A 74 21.79 -13.02 11.55
C SER A 74 23.15 -12.84 12.26
N GLY A 75 23.22 -12.05 13.34
CA GLY A 75 24.45 -11.81 14.09
C GLY A 75 25.48 -10.91 13.40
N LYS A 76 25.11 -10.23 12.31
CA LYS A 76 25.99 -9.29 11.59
C LYS A 76 26.06 -7.92 12.26
N LEU A 77 25.08 -7.55 13.07
CA LEU A 77 25.05 -6.31 13.85
C LEU A 77 24.99 -6.64 15.34
N GLU A 78 25.74 -5.87 16.15
CA GLU A 78 25.80 -6.04 17.61
C GLU A 78 24.61 -5.40 18.35
N ALA A 79 23.94 -4.42 17.72
CA ALA A 79 22.85 -3.69 18.34
C ALA A 79 21.73 -3.34 17.38
N ARG A 80 20.52 -3.33 17.90
CA ARG A 80 19.32 -2.86 17.19
C ARG A 80 19.21 -1.35 17.27
N LYS A 81 18.76 -0.72 16.17
CA LYS A 81 18.58 0.74 16.10
C LYS A 81 17.12 1.08 15.81
N GLN A 82 16.45 1.72 16.76
CA GLN A 82 15.14 2.33 16.56
C GLN A 82 15.29 3.63 15.74
N THR A 83 14.80 3.62 14.52
CA THR A 83 15.05 4.67 13.52
C THR A 83 14.57 6.05 13.97
N TYR A 84 13.39 6.12 14.60
CA TYR A 84 12.72 7.39 14.94
C TYR A 84 12.76 7.75 16.43
N LYS A 85 13.53 7.03 17.26
CA LYS A 85 13.60 7.25 18.71
C LYS A 85 14.02 8.67 19.08
N HIS A 86 14.89 9.28 18.29
CA HIS A 86 15.39 10.63 18.48
C HIS A 86 14.31 11.71 18.33
N LEU A 87 13.21 11.40 17.63
CA LEU A 87 12.08 12.31 17.44
C LEU A 87 11.13 12.39 18.65
N ASN A 88 11.36 11.58 19.70
CA ASN A 88 10.50 11.56 20.88
C ASN A 88 10.17 12.96 21.48
N PRO A 89 11.08 13.94 21.53
CA PRO A 89 10.78 15.27 22.06
C PRO A 89 9.80 16.08 21.21
N ILE A 90 9.79 15.87 19.89
CA ILE A 90 8.96 16.62 18.93
C ILE A 90 7.68 15.92 18.54
N LEU A 91 7.55 14.61 18.79
CA LEU A 91 6.32 13.86 18.55
C LEU A 91 5.29 14.14 19.64
N LYS A 92 4.17 14.75 19.26
CA LYS A 92 3.09 15.18 20.16
C LYS A 92 1.81 14.43 19.85
N PRO A 93 1.35 13.54 20.74
CA PRO A 93 0.08 12.85 20.52
C PRO A 93 -1.08 13.80 20.80
N ILE A 94 -2.13 13.70 19.97
CA ILE A 94 -3.43 14.32 20.22
C ILE A 94 -4.52 13.23 20.21
N PRO A 95 -5.57 13.40 21.03
CA PRO A 95 -6.60 12.37 21.16
C PRO A 95 -7.49 12.30 19.91
N LEU A 96 -8.07 11.11 19.68
CA LEU A 96 -9.06 10.93 18.63
C LEU A 96 -10.37 11.67 18.98
N GLU A 97 -11.10 12.07 17.95
CA GLU A 97 -12.43 12.70 17.99
C GLU A 97 -12.53 13.92 18.92
N THR A 98 -11.39 14.50 19.29
CA THR A 98 -11.32 15.64 20.19
C THR A 98 -10.72 16.85 19.46
N PRO A 99 -11.52 17.89 19.19
CA PRO A 99 -11.03 19.11 18.56
C PRO A 99 -9.91 19.74 19.40
N THR A 100 -8.69 19.80 18.82
CA THR A 100 -7.48 20.28 19.49
C THR A 100 -6.99 21.55 18.82
N LYS A 101 -6.90 22.64 19.59
CA LYS A 101 -6.37 23.92 19.10
C LYS A 101 -4.84 23.89 19.11
N LEU A 102 -4.24 24.23 17.98
CA LEU A 102 -2.80 24.30 17.79
C LEU A 102 -2.42 25.69 17.31
N GLU A 103 -1.42 26.28 17.93
CA GLU A 103 -0.91 27.60 17.55
C GLU A 103 0.21 27.45 16.53
N LEU A 104 0.06 28.10 15.37
CA LEU A 104 1.09 28.15 14.32
C LEU A 104 2.11 29.27 14.58
N TRP A 105 1.63 30.42 15.03
CA TRP A 105 2.40 31.56 15.53
C TRP A 105 1.51 32.44 16.43
N PRO A 106 2.06 33.37 17.21
CA PRO A 106 1.25 34.20 18.11
C PRO A 106 0.06 34.86 17.39
N GLY A 107 -1.14 34.49 17.85
CA GLY A 107 -2.39 35.00 17.30
C GLY A 107 -2.95 34.23 16.10
N SER A 108 -2.27 33.20 15.57
CA SER A 108 -2.79 32.34 14.51
C SER A 108 -2.96 30.92 15.04
N GLN A 109 -4.19 30.45 15.07
CA GLN A 109 -4.53 29.11 15.58
C GLN A 109 -5.33 28.35 14.53
N ILE A 110 -5.09 27.04 14.50
CA ILE A 110 -5.92 26.08 13.79
C ILE A 110 -6.52 25.09 14.80
N GLN A 111 -7.57 24.42 14.38
CA GLN A 111 -8.14 23.30 15.11
C GLN A 111 -7.92 22.03 14.29
N VAL A 112 -7.36 21.00 14.92
CA VAL A 112 -7.16 19.67 14.31
C VAL A 112 -7.97 18.65 15.08
N THR A 113 -8.74 17.83 14.35
CA THR A 113 -9.48 16.70 14.92
C THR A 113 -9.09 15.44 14.17
N LEU A 114 -8.62 14.44 14.91
CA LEU A 114 -8.21 13.14 14.34
C LEU A 114 -9.38 12.14 14.42
N PHE A 115 -9.57 11.36 13.36
CA PHE A 115 -10.53 10.25 13.29
C PHE A 115 -9.84 8.98 12.87
N ASP A 116 -10.31 7.83 13.37
CA ASP A 116 -9.83 6.52 12.93
C ASP A 116 -10.03 6.36 11.40
N ALA A 117 -8.99 5.96 10.69
CA ALA A 117 -9.00 5.78 9.24
C ALA A 117 -9.41 4.36 8.78
N ASN A 118 -9.60 3.42 9.70
CA ASN A 118 -9.91 2.01 9.41
C ASN A 118 -8.88 1.34 8.47
N HIS A 119 -7.63 1.82 8.49
CA HIS A 119 -6.54 1.33 7.64
C HIS A 119 -5.62 0.39 8.41
N CYS A 120 -4.81 0.91 9.31
CA CYS A 120 -3.99 0.14 10.24
C CYS A 120 -4.06 0.70 11.66
N VAL A 121 -3.45 0.03 12.62
CA VAL A 121 -3.46 0.47 14.03
C VAL A 121 -2.89 1.88 14.17
N GLY A 122 -3.69 2.78 14.73
CA GLY A 122 -3.32 4.17 14.94
C GLY A 122 -3.47 5.10 13.75
N ALA A 123 -3.84 4.58 12.56
CA ALA A 123 -4.08 5.38 11.37
C ALA A 123 -5.25 6.34 11.54
N VAL A 124 -5.06 7.59 11.08
CA VAL A 124 -6.03 8.66 11.28
C VAL A 124 -6.24 9.50 10.04
N MET A 125 -7.48 9.99 9.88
CA MET A 125 -7.81 11.16 9.08
C MET A 125 -7.64 12.42 9.93
N CYS A 126 -7.37 13.55 9.29
CA CYS A 126 -7.21 14.86 9.93
C CYS A 126 -8.23 15.86 9.37
N LEU A 127 -9.18 16.32 10.20
CA LEU A 127 -9.97 17.52 9.91
C LEU A 127 -9.20 18.73 10.44
N ILE A 128 -8.89 19.67 9.55
CA ILE A 128 -8.14 20.91 9.87
C ILE A 128 -9.06 22.10 9.60
N GLU A 129 -9.31 22.88 10.63
CA GLU A 129 -10.16 24.07 10.58
C GLU A 129 -9.39 25.31 11.05
N GLY A 130 -9.50 26.41 10.34
CA GLY A 130 -8.85 27.69 10.70
C GLY A 130 -9.08 28.76 9.63
N ASP A 131 -9.05 30.01 10.02
CA ASP A 131 -9.19 31.17 9.13
C ASP A 131 -10.39 31.08 8.17
N GLY A 132 -11.52 30.54 8.66
CA GLY A 132 -12.74 30.34 7.88
C GLY A 132 -12.66 29.24 6.83
N LYS A 133 -11.61 28.41 6.82
CA LYS A 133 -11.41 27.27 5.95
C LYS A 133 -11.51 25.95 6.71
N ALA A 134 -11.90 24.90 6.02
CA ALA A 134 -11.94 23.54 6.55
C ALA A 134 -11.53 22.53 5.49
N VAL A 135 -10.57 21.67 5.81
CA VAL A 135 -10.12 20.59 4.91
C VAL A 135 -10.10 19.26 5.65
N LEU A 136 -10.37 18.20 4.92
CA LEU A 136 -10.24 16.83 5.40
C LEU A 136 -9.10 16.14 4.64
N TYR A 137 -8.04 15.78 5.36
CA TYR A 137 -6.99 14.90 4.85
C TYR A 137 -7.30 13.48 5.28
N THR A 138 -7.48 12.56 4.33
CA THR A 138 -7.89 11.20 4.65
C THR A 138 -6.72 10.33 5.12
N GLY A 139 -5.48 10.66 4.73
CA GLY A 139 -4.42 9.66 4.77
C GLY A 139 -4.83 8.46 3.92
N ASP A 140 -4.32 7.29 4.26
CA ASP A 140 -4.79 6.04 3.70
C ASP A 140 -6.03 5.57 4.48
N ILE A 141 -7.11 5.23 3.77
CA ILE A 141 -8.39 4.88 4.39
C ILE A 141 -9.02 3.61 3.81
N ARG A 142 -9.77 2.92 4.66
CA ARG A 142 -10.77 1.94 4.24
C ARG A 142 -12.17 2.43 4.61
N SER A 143 -12.83 3.13 3.70
CA SER A 143 -14.12 3.78 3.91
C SER A 143 -15.31 2.86 3.65
N GLU A 144 -15.37 1.73 4.33
CA GLU A 144 -16.54 0.83 4.28
C GLU A 144 -17.83 1.55 4.71
N PRO A 145 -19.02 1.16 4.20
CA PRO A 145 -20.28 1.87 4.48
C PRO A 145 -20.59 2.04 5.97
N TRP A 146 -20.31 1.03 6.79
CA TRP A 146 -20.53 1.11 8.24
C TRP A 146 -19.63 2.17 8.90
N TRP A 147 -18.38 2.29 8.39
CA TRP A 147 -17.40 3.26 8.89
C TRP A 147 -17.80 4.69 8.50
N ILE A 148 -18.20 4.94 7.24
CA ILE A 148 -18.73 6.23 6.78
C ILE A 148 -19.93 6.64 7.64
N ASN A 149 -20.88 5.72 7.89
CA ASN A 149 -22.02 5.96 8.75
C ASN A 149 -21.64 6.34 10.18
N SER A 150 -20.53 5.82 10.69
CA SER A 150 -20.01 6.20 12.02
C SER A 150 -19.42 7.62 11.99
N ILE A 151 -18.57 7.92 11.03
CA ILE A 151 -17.88 9.20 10.91
C ILE A 151 -18.86 10.36 10.66
N THR A 152 -19.86 10.18 9.80
CA THR A 152 -20.86 11.22 9.51
C THR A 152 -21.71 11.60 10.72
N ARG A 153 -21.80 10.72 11.72
CA ARG A 153 -22.53 10.96 12.99
C ARG A 153 -21.64 11.52 14.10
N SER A 154 -20.32 11.55 13.90
CA SER A 154 -19.40 12.14 14.89
C SER A 154 -19.74 13.62 15.12
N PRO A 155 -19.72 14.12 16.36
CA PRO A 155 -20.06 15.52 16.69
C PRO A 155 -19.26 16.55 15.89
N ALA A 156 -18.01 16.28 15.54
CA ALA A 156 -17.17 17.17 14.76
C ALA A 156 -17.50 17.13 13.26
N MET A 157 -18.01 16.00 12.73
CA MET A 157 -18.27 15.82 11.29
C MET A 157 -19.74 16.02 10.91
N VAL A 158 -20.68 15.91 11.86
CA VAL A 158 -22.12 15.99 11.59
C VAL A 158 -22.54 17.29 10.90
N GLN A 159 -21.89 18.41 11.18
CA GLN A 159 -22.18 19.70 10.54
C GLN A 159 -21.81 19.70 9.07
N TYR A 160 -20.73 19.00 8.69
CA TYR A 160 -20.30 18.84 7.31
C TYR A 160 -21.17 17.83 6.56
N ALA A 161 -21.50 16.71 7.18
CA ALA A 161 -22.36 15.68 6.60
C ALA A 161 -23.80 16.18 6.33
N ASN A 162 -24.30 17.12 7.13
CA ASN A 162 -25.64 17.72 6.94
C ASN A 162 -25.61 19.04 6.13
N GLY A 163 -24.49 19.43 5.57
CA GLY A 163 -24.36 20.64 4.75
C GLY A 163 -24.48 21.97 5.51
N ILE A 164 -24.43 21.97 6.85
CA ILE A 164 -24.41 23.18 7.67
C ILE A 164 -23.09 23.93 7.48
N LYS A 165 -22.00 23.16 7.40
CA LYS A 165 -20.67 23.61 6.98
C LYS A 165 -20.25 22.85 5.73
N THR A 166 -19.37 23.42 4.92
CA THR A 166 -18.84 22.76 3.72
C THR A 166 -17.32 22.67 3.84
N LEU A 167 -16.76 21.52 3.52
CA LEU A 167 -15.32 21.36 3.39
C LEU A 167 -14.82 22.08 2.14
N ASP A 168 -13.77 22.88 2.27
CA ASP A 168 -13.14 23.54 1.13
C ASP A 168 -12.46 22.51 0.23
N ARG A 169 -11.84 21.47 0.82
CA ARG A 169 -11.22 20.39 0.07
C ARG A 169 -11.15 19.09 0.88
N ILE A 170 -11.25 17.96 0.17
CA ILE A 170 -10.84 16.66 0.67
C ILE A 170 -9.56 16.25 -0.04
N TYR A 171 -8.51 16.00 0.72
CA TYR A 171 -7.29 15.32 0.28
C TYR A 171 -7.53 13.83 0.39
N LEU A 172 -7.77 13.17 -0.74
CA LEU A 172 -8.38 11.85 -0.81
C LEU A 172 -7.36 10.77 -1.17
N ASP A 173 -7.39 9.65 -0.46
CA ASP A 173 -6.70 8.42 -0.87
C ASP A 173 -7.30 7.91 -2.19
N THR A 174 -6.52 7.95 -3.25
CA THR A 174 -6.94 7.53 -4.59
C THR A 174 -6.18 6.30 -5.08
N SER A 175 -5.78 5.42 -4.16
CA SER A 175 -5.01 4.21 -4.46
C SER A 175 -5.80 3.20 -5.32
N ASN A 176 -7.12 3.13 -5.17
CA ASN A 176 -7.99 2.24 -5.93
C ASN A 176 -9.12 3.01 -6.62
N LEU A 177 -8.93 3.35 -7.89
CA LEU A 177 -9.93 4.05 -8.71
C LEU A 177 -10.62 3.16 -9.73
N ASP A 178 -10.17 1.93 -9.90
CA ASP A 178 -10.80 0.99 -10.82
C ASP A 178 -12.16 0.55 -10.27
N ASN A 179 -13.14 0.47 -11.16
CA ASN A 179 -14.53 0.18 -10.80
C ASN A 179 -14.78 -1.34 -10.74
N TYR A 180 -14.17 -2.01 -9.79
CA TYR A 180 -14.49 -3.38 -9.44
C TYR A 180 -14.91 -3.47 -7.96
N PRO A 181 -15.79 -4.42 -7.62
CA PRO A 181 -16.21 -4.60 -6.24
C PRO A 181 -15.06 -5.11 -5.39
N LEU A 182 -14.92 -4.54 -4.19
CA LEU A 182 -14.06 -5.09 -3.14
C LEU A 182 -14.96 -5.73 -2.09
N GLU A 183 -14.55 -6.90 -1.63
CA GLU A 183 -15.15 -7.51 -0.46
C GLU A 183 -14.84 -6.65 0.78
N THR A 184 -15.78 -6.57 1.70
CA THR A 184 -15.54 -5.96 3.01
C THR A 184 -14.50 -6.76 3.78
N LYS A 185 -13.79 -6.12 4.71
CA LYS A 185 -12.85 -6.83 5.61
C LYS A 185 -13.54 -8.01 6.30
N ALA A 186 -14.80 -7.83 6.74
CA ALA A 186 -15.58 -8.89 7.38
C ALA A 186 -15.91 -10.07 6.45
N GLU A 187 -16.21 -9.83 5.17
CA GLU A 187 -16.43 -10.88 4.18
C GLU A 187 -15.15 -11.64 3.89
N GLY A 188 -14.03 -10.92 3.72
CA GLY A 188 -12.71 -11.53 3.54
C GLY A 188 -12.30 -12.43 4.72
N LEU A 189 -12.51 -11.96 5.95
CA LEU A 189 -12.27 -12.77 7.16
C LEU A 189 -13.18 -14.01 7.21
N ARG A 190 -14.46 -13.86 6.91
CA ARG A 190 -15.39 -15.01 6.87
C ARG A 190 -14.93 -16.05 5.84
N TYR A 191 -14.51 -15.59 4.65
CA TYR A 191 -13.95 -16.48 3.64
C TYR A 191 -12.71 -17.20 4.17
N LEU A 192 -11.74 -16.48 4.74
CA LEU A 192 -10.53 -17.05 5.31
C LEU A 192 -10.84 -18.13 6.37
N LEU A 193 -11.73 -17.81 7.32
CA LEU A 193 -12.10 -18.74 8.38
C LEU A 193 -12.77 -20.02 7.84
N THR A 194 -13.58 -19.88 6.79
CA THR A 194 -14.17 -21.02 6.09
C THR A 194 -13.10 -21.89 5.43
N GLN A 195 -12.05 -21.30 4.85
CA GLN A 195 -10.97 -22.07 4.25
C GLN A 195 -10.11 -22.79 5.30
N VAL A 196 -9.65 -22.11 6.34
CA VAL A 196 -8.79 -22.71 7.37
C VAL A 196 -9.49 -23.82 8.15
N ALA A 197 -10.81 -23.77 8.29
CA ALA A 197 -11.61 -24.83 8.95
C ALA A 197 -11.58 -26.17 8.20
N ARG A 198 -11.16 -26.20 6.95
CA ARG A 198 -11.07 -27.42 6.12
C ARG A 198 -9.79 -28.24 6.41
N TYR A 199 -8.80 -27.61 7.05
CA TYR A 199 -7.50 -28.23 7.27
C TYR A 199 -7.46 -29.03 8.57
N PRO A 200 -6.65 -30.10 8.64
CA PRO A 200 -6.44 -30.88 9.86
C PRO A 200 -6.02 -30.03 11.06
N ALA A 201 -6.30 -30.55 12.26
CA ALA A 201 -6.04 -29.80 13.51
C ALA A 201 -4.55 -29.55 13.80
N ASP A 202 -3.65 -30.32 13.21
CA ASP A 202 -2.20 -30.22 13.34
C ASP A 202 -1.53 -29.37 12.25
N THR A 203 -2.32 -28.83 11.30
CA THR A 203 -1.81 -27.96 10.22
C THR A 203 -1.18 -26.70 10.79
N ILE A 204 0.00 -26.36 10.28
CA ILE A 204 0.70 -25.12 10.60
C ILE A 204 0.37 -24.08 9.55
N PHE A 205 -0.05 -22.90 10.01
CA PHE A 205 -0.38 -21.77 9.17
C PHE A 205 0.65 -20.64 9.31
N PHE A 206 1.00 -20.02 8.18
CA PHE A 206 1.82 -18.82 8.17
C PHE A 206 1.04 -17.65 7.55
N VAL A 207 0.78 -16.63 8.36
CA VAL A 207 0.11 -15.39 7.90
C VAL A 207 1.15 -14.43 7.36
N GLN A 208 1.07 -14.15 6.08
CA GLN A 208 1.94 -13.20 5.39
C GLN A 208 1.45 -11.77 5.64
N ALA A 209 1.87 -11.17 6.76
CA ALA A 209 1.61 -9.77 7.09
C ALA A 209 2.88 -8.97 6.79
N TRP A 210 3.00 -8.46 5.56
CA TRP A 210 4.17 -7.72 5.08
C TRP A 210 4.21 -6.26 5.59
N THR A 211 3.08 -5.74 6.09
CA THR A 211 2.97 -4.43 6.73
C THR A 211 1.97 -4.47 7.90
N TYR A 212 1.73 -3.33 8.55
CA TYR A 212 0.70 -3.17 9.59
C TYR A 212 -0.69 -3.05 8.95
N GLY A 213 -1.76 -3.48 9.68
CA GLY A 213 -3.15 -3.41 9.24
C GLY A 213 -3.83 -4.78 9.06
N TYR A 214 -3.14 -5.87 9.42
CA TYR A 214 -3.67 -7.24 9.42
C TYR A 214 -3.98 -7.77 10.83
N GLU A 215 -4.08 -6.91 11.82
CA GLU A 215 -4.29 -7.26 13.22
C GLU A 215 -5.63 -7.99 13.43
N ASP A 216 -6.69 -7.59 12.74
CA ASP A 216 -7.99 -8.28 12.78
C ASP A 216 -7.91 -9.71 12.24
N VAL A 217 -7.02 -9.97 11.28
CA VAL A 217 -6.77 -11.32 10.74
C VAL A 217 -6.19 -12.22 11.82
N TRP A 218 -5.22 -11.72 12.60
CA TRP A 218 -4.64 -12.46 13.71
C TRP A 218 -5.68 -12.77 14.79
N VAL A 219 -6.47 -11.77 15.17
CA VAL A 219 -7.53 -11.95 16.19
C VAL A 219 -8.57 -12.95 15.72
N ALA A 220 -9.01 -12.86 14.46
CA ALA A 220 -9.99 -13.78 13.90
C ALA A 220 -9.47 -15.23 13.84
N LEU A 221 -8.25 -15.43 13.36
CA LEU A 221 -7.62 -16.75 13.28
C LEU A 221 -7.36 -17.36 14.67
N ALA A 222 -6.86 -16.53 15.62
CA ALA A 222 -6.60 -17.00 16.98
C ALA A 222 -7.88 -17.50 17.65
N ASN A 223 -8.97 -16.76 17.51
CA ASN A 223 -10.27 -17.14 18.06
C ASN A 223 -10.86 -18.39 17.39
N ALA A 224 -10.80 -18.45 16.06
CA ALA A 224 -11.39 -19.55 15.31
C ALA A 224 -10.64 -20.88 15.51
N LEU A 225 -9.32 -20.84 15.63
CA LEU A 225 -8.49 -22.03 15.77
C LEU A 225 -8.11 -22.34 17.22
N GLY A 226 -8.54 -21.52 18.19
CA GLY A 226 -8.21 -21.68 19.61
C GLY A 226 -6.69 -21.69 19.88
N SER A 227 -5.92 -20.93 19.10
CA SER A 227 -4.46 -20.91 19.14
C SER A 227 -3.94 -19.49 19.17
N LYS A 228 -2.82 -19.26 19.86
CA LYS A 228 -2.10 -17.98 19.78
C LYS A 228 -1.36 -17.86 18.45
N ILE A 229 -0.91 -16.64 18.15
CA ILE A 229 -0.14 -16.28 16.95
C ILE A 229 1.31 -16.05 17.36
N HIS A 230 2.23 -16.85 16.86
CA HIS A 230 3.66 -16.61 17.05
C HIS A 230 4.11 -15.40 16.21
N VAL A 231 4.71 -14.43 16.88
CA VAL A 231 5.38 -13.28 16.27
C VAL A 231 6.78 -13.17 16.84
N ASP A 232 7.69 -12.56 16.08
CA ASP A 232 9.04 -12.27 16.57
C ASP A 232 9.07 -11.20 17.68
N ALA A 233 10.21 -11.08 18.33
CA ALA A 233 10.39 -10.16 19.45
C ALA A 233 10.22 -8.68 19.05
N TYR A 234 10.51 -8.34 17.78
CA TYR A 234 10.33 -6.97 17.28
C TYR A 234 8.84 -6.62 17.18
N LYS A 235 8.04 -7.44 16.48
CA LYS A 235 6.58 -7.25 16.37
C LYS A 235 5.93 -7.23 17.75
N MET A 236 6.30 -8.18 18.62
CA MET A 236 5.82 -8.20 20.01
C MET A 236 6.13 -6.90 20.75
N GLY A 237 7.33 -6.35 20.57
CA GLY A 237 7.76 -5.09 21.18
C GLY A 237 6.95 -3.88 20.67
N VAL A 238 6.65 -3.84 19.37
CA VAL A 238 5.81 -2.79 18.77
C VAL A 238 4.42 -2.83 19.36
N TYR A 239 3.74 -3.99 19.35
CA TYR A 239 2.36 -4.08 19.85
C TYR A 239 2.24 -3.94 21.37
N LYS A 240 3.22 -4.40 22.15
CA LYS A 240 3.27 -4.15 23.61
C LYS A 240 3.35 -2.66 23.94
N SER A 241 3.88 -1.83 23.07
CA SER A 241 3.93 -0.39 23.27
C SER A 241 2.56 0.30 23.25
N LEU A 242 1.55 -0.37 22.73
CA LEU A 242 0.17 0.11 22.70
C LEU A 242 -0.54 -0.01 24.08
N VAL A 243 0.14 -0.54 25.07
CA VAL A 243 -0.37 -0.61 26.45
C VAL A 243 0.53 0.20 27.37
N GLN A 244 -0.04 1.21 27.99
CA GLN A 244 0.62 2.03 28.99
C GLN A 244 0.09 1.73 30.39
N ARG A 245 0.99 1.78 31.40
CA ARG A 245 0.61 1.72 32.83
C ARG A 245 0.78 3.10 33.45
N LEU A 246 -0.20 3.53 34.23
CA LEU A 246 -0.18 4.85 34.86
C LEU A 246 0.86 4.96 35.99
N SER A 247 1.28 3.83 36.58
CA SER A 247 2.36 3.77 37.57
C SER A 247 3.10 2.45 37.47
N ALA A 248 4.23 2.33 38.17
CA ALA A 248 5.00 1.09 38.27
C ALA A 248 4.31 0.01 39.14
N ASP A 249 3.19 0.32 39.78
CA ASP A 249 2.44 -0.61 40.60
C ASP A 249 1.79 -1.69 39.71
N LEU A 250 1.81 -2.94 40.16
CA LEU A 250 1.22 -4.10 39.47
C LEU A 250 -0.30 -3.93 39.27
N PHE A 251 -0.96 -3.17 40.15
CA PHE A 251 -2.40 -2.88 40.09
C PHE A 251 -2.71 -1.58 39.37
N ALA A 252 -1.70 -0.91 38.78
CA ALA A 252 -1.92 0.33 38.06
C ALA A 252 -2.86 0.09 36.87
N LYS A 253 -3.79 1.04 36.69
CA LYS A 253 -4.71 1.04 35.56
C LYS A 253 -3.93 1.01 34.24
N GLN A 254 -4.26 0.04 33.40
CA GLN A 254 -3.76 -0.04 32.04
C GLN A 254 -4.59 0.85 31.12
N ILE A 255 -3.91 1.55 30.23
CA ILE A 255 -4.53 2.32 29.15
C ILE A 255 -4.10 1.66 27.83
N HIS A 256 -5.08 1.29 27.03
CA HIS A 256 -4.88 0.79 25.67
C HIS A 256 -4.96 1.96 24.70
N LEU A 257 -3.94 2.14 23.88
CA LEU A 257 -3.79 3.27 22.96
C LEU A 257 -4.49 3.04 21.61
N ALA A 258 -4.92 1.81 21.37
CA ALA A 258 -5.67 1.40 20.20
C ALA A 258 -6.71 0.35 20.61
N LYS A 259 -7.81 0.27 19.84
CA LYS A 259 -8.91 -0.68 20.08
C LYS A 259 -8.50 -2.14 19.93
N GLU A 260 -7.49 -2.41 19.13
CA GLU A 260 -6.92 -3.74 18.86
C GLU A 260 -6.01 -4.23 19.99
N ALA A 261 -5.38 -3.32 20.73
CA ALA A 261 -4.35 -3.64 21.73
C ALA A 261 -4.78 -4.68 22.78
N PRO A 262 -6.00 -4.64 23.37
CA PRO A 262 -6.43 -5.66 24.33
C PRO A 262 -6.44 -7.06 23.74
N TYR A 263 -6.85 -7.21 22.48
CA TYR A 263 -6.94 -8.51 21.80
C TYR A 263 -5.56 -9.03 21.39
N LEU A 264 -4.63 -8.15 21.08
CA LEU A 264 -3.28 -8.51 20.62
C LEU A 264 -2.36 -8.89 21.80
N VAL A 265 -2.30 -8.04 22.82
CA VAL A 265 -1.30 -8.18 23.90
C VAL A 265 -1.91 -8.39 25.29
N GLY A 266 -3.24 -8.47 25.36
CA GLY A 266 -3.96 -8.74 26.59
C GLY A 266 -4.26 -7.51 27.43
N PHE A 267 -4.99 -7.75 28.52
CA PHE A 267 -5.37 -6.71 29.50
C PHE A 267 -5.55 -7.32 30.88
N SER A 268 -5.51 -6.46 31.89
CA SER A 268 -5.81 -6.85 33.28
C SER A 268 -7.15 -6.25 33.70
N CYS A 269 -8.04 -7.08 34.23
CA CYS A 269 -9.30 -6.68 34.83
C CYS A 269 -9.32 -7.08 36.29
N ALA A 270 -9.23 -6.13 37.18
CA ALA A 270 -8.97 -6.36 38.61
C ALA A 270 -7.72 -7.26 38.80
N ASN A 271 -7.87 -8.39 39.46
CA ASN A 271 -6.78 -9.34 39.71
C ASN A 271 -6.64 -10.42 38.60
N ASN A 272 -7.48 -10.36 37.56
CA ASN A 272 -7.45 -11.33 36.47
C ASN A 272 -6.70 -10.75 35.29
N GLN A 273 -5.70 -11.50 34.82
CA GLN A 273 -5.00 -11.18 33.58
C GLN A 273 -5.63 -11.97 32.43
N HIS A 274 -5.94 -11.30 31.34
CA HIS A 274 -6.42 -11.86 30.09
C HIS A 274 -5.28 -11.73 29.06
N ASP A 275 -4.81 -12.86 28.59
CA ASP A 275 -3.76 -12.91 27.58
C ASP A 275 -4.30 -12.45 26.21
N GLY A 276 -3.45 -11.76 25.45
CA GLY A 276 -3.72 -11.47 24.04
C GLY A 276 -3.46 -12.67 23.14
N CYS A 277 -3.76 -12.50 21.86
CA CYS A 277 -3.54 -13.53 20.86
C CYS A 277 -2.06 -13.69 20.45
N LEU A 278 -1.21 -12.67 20.63
CA LEU A 278 0.19 -12.72 20.25
C LEU A 278 1.05 -13.47 21.29
N THR A 279 2.04 -14.23 20.82
CA THR A 279 2.99 -14.95 21.67
C THR A 279 4.37 -15.02 21.03
N LEU A 280 5.41 -15.22 21.88
CA LEU A 280 6.77 -15.55 21.45
C LEU A 280 7.00 -17.07 21.41
N ASP A 281 6.00 -17.87 21.78
CA ASP A 281 6.10 -19.32 21.78
C ASP A 281 5.99 -19.85 20.34
N GLU A 282 7.06 -20.48 19.85
CA GLU A 282 7.14 -21.06 18.51
C GLU A 282 6.36 -22.38 18.37
N SER A 283 5.94 -23.00 19.47
CA SER A 283 5.23 -24.30 19.44
C SER A 283 3.78 -24.19 18.96
N VAL A 284 3.24 -22.98 18.85
CA VAL A 284 1.86 -22.75 18.36
C VAL A 284 1.73 -23.01 16.87
N ARG A 285 0.51 -23.25 16.41
CA ARG A 285 0.24 -23.65 15.02
C ARG A 285 0.08 -22.48 14.04
N ILE A 286 0.03 -21.22 14.53
CA ILE A 286 -0.16 -20.05 13.67
C ILE A 286 1.05 -19.14 13.83
N HIS A 287 1.70 -18.81 12.73
CA HIS A 287 2.90 -17.98 12.69
C HIS A 287 2.67 -16.73 11.86
N SER A 288 3.27 -15.62 12.27
CA SER A 288 3.38 -14.36 11.52
C SER A 288 4.67 -13.62 11.90
N CYS A 289 5.74 -14.36 12.13
CA CYS A 289 7.08 -13.83 12.37
C CYS A 289 7.73 -13.36 11.06
N GLU A 290 8.79 -12.54 11.13
CA GLU A 290 9.55 -12.12 9.95
C GLU A 290 10.30 -13.31 9.33
N LYS A 291 10.30 -13.38 7.99
CA LYS A 291 11.19 -14.30 7.28
C LYS A 291 12.64 -13.98 7.66
N GLY A 292 13.45 -15.02 7.83
CA GLY A 292 14.87 -14.84 8.22
C GLY A 292 15.13 -14.68 9.71
N THR A 293 14.11 -14.62 10.57
CA THR A 293 14.29 -14.60 12.04
C THR A 293 14.43 -15.99 12.68
N ALA A 294 14.72 -17.00 11.88
CA ALA A 294 15.07 -18.36 12.34
C ALA A 294 13.99 -19.08 13.19
N CYS A 295 12.71 -18.91 12.86
CA CYS A 295 11.65 -19.72 13.45
C CYS A 295 11.80 -21.18 13.00
N HIS A 296 12.21 -22.07 13.89
CA HIS A 296 12.51 -23.47 13.60
C HIS A 296 11.30 -24.25 13.06
N ILE A 297 10.10 -23.92 13.52
CA ILE A 297 8.88 -24.60 13.09
C ILE A 297 8.60 -24.32 11.61
N VAL A 298 8.74 -23.06 11.19
CA VAL A 298 8.51 -22.65 9.81
C VAL A 298 9.54 -23.23 8.84
N GLN A 299 10.76 -23.50 9.31
CA GLN A 299 11.83 -24.09 8.49
C GLN A 299 11.72 -25.61 8.35
N GLY A 300 11.08 -26.29 9.30
CA GLY A 300 11.16 -27.76 9.41
C GLY A 300 9.87 -28.53 9.09
N LYS A 301 8.74 -27.86 8.85
CA LYS A 301 7.44 -28.51 8.65
C LYS A 301 6.70 -28.00 7.42
N PRO A 302 5.83 -28.81 6.78
CA PRO A 302 4.95 -28.30 5.73
C PRO A 302 4.01 -27.23 6.29
N ILE A 303 3.88 -26.11 5.56
CA ILE A 303 3.16 -24.91 5.98
C ILE A 303 2.07 -24.60 4.99
N VAL A 304 0.92 -24.16 5.49
CA VAL A 304 -0.13 -23.53 4.68
C VAL A 304 0.02 -21.99 4.81
N TRP A 305 0.30 -21.37 3.69
CA TRP A 305 0.46 -19.91 3.60
C TRP A 305 -0.90 -19.23 3.55
N ILE A 306 -1.10 -18.23 4.38
CA ILE A 306 -2.28 -17.36 4.37
C ILE A 306 -1.83 -16.01 3.81
N ARG A 307 -2.34 -15.64 2.62
CA ARG A 307 -1.92 -14.46 1.88
C ARG A 307 -3.11 -13.53 1.64
N PRO A 308 -3.07 -12.27 2.10
CA PRO A 308 -4.07 -11.28 1.73
C PRO A 308 -3.93 -10.90 0.25
N ILE A 309 -5.06 -10.66 -0.39
CA ILE A 309 -5.16 -10.11 -1.74
C ILE A 309 -6.14 -8.93 -1.70
N VAL A 310 -6.08 -8.05 -2.70
CA VAL A 310 -7.02 -6.90 -2.77
C VAL A 310 -8.42 -7.40 -3.03
N SER A 311 -8.61 -8.19 -4.08
CA SER A 311 -9.92 -8.75 -4.46
C SER A 311 -9.75 -9.94 -5.40
N ARG A 312 -10.85 -10.67 -5.57
CA ARG A 312 -10.97 -11.77 -6.53
C ARG A 312 -12.01 -11.40 -7.57
N LEU A 313 -11.59 -11.19 -8.81
CA LEU A 313 -12.52 -10.86 -9.89
C LEU A 313 -13.39 -12.07 -10.25
N PRO A 314 -14.70 -11.88 -10.51
CA PRO A 314 -15.57 -12.97 -10.94
C PRO A 314 -15.06 -13.60 -12.24
N GLY A 315 -14.65 -14.89 -12.21
CA GLY A 315 -14.08 -15.60 -13.35
C GLY A 315 -12.76 -15.06 -13.89
N GLY A 316 -12.09 -14.18 -13.14
CA GLY A 316 -10.85 -13.51 -13.50
C GLY A 316 -9.69 -13.77 -12.51
N PRO A 317 -8.53 -13.14 -12.75
CA PRO A 317 -7.37 -13.28 -11.89
C PRO A 317 -7.61 -12.65 -10.51
N GLU A 318 -6.88 -13.15 -9.51
CA GLU A 318 -6.76 -12.49 -8.23
C GLU A 318 -5.95 -11.21 -8.38
N ILE A 319 -6.39 -10.13 -7.73
CA ILE A 319 -5.66 -8.86 -7.64
C ILE A 319 -4.79 -8.95 -6.39
N PRO A 320 -3.47 -9.12 -6.53
CA PRO A 320 -2.59 -9.21 -5.36
C PRO A 320 -2.55 -7.88 -4.63
N GLU A 321 -2.35 -7.92 -3.32
CA GLU A 321 -1.91 -6.76 -2.56
C GLU A 321 -0.51 -6.42 -3.07
N VAL A 322 -0.40 -5.31 -3.77
CA VAL A 322 0.91 -4.79 -4.19
C VAL A 322 1.49 -4.09 -2.97
N GLY A 323 2.74 -4.40 -2.61
CA GLY A 323 3.44 -3.84 -1.46
C GLY A 323 3.47 -2.32 -1.45
N ILE A 324 2.31 -1.73 -1.22
CA ILE A 324 2.12 -0.30 -1.05
C ILE A 324 2.80 0.05 0.26
N GLY A 325 3.83 0.85 0.20
CA GLY A 325 4.63 1.17 1.37
C GLY A 325 5.76 0.19 1.67
N GLY A 326 6.00 -0.83 0.83
CA GLY A 326 7.17 -1.72 0.92
C GLY A 326 8.51 -1.00 0.81
N GLY A 327 8.60 0.22 1.29
CA GLY A 327 9.81 0.95 1.54
C GLY A 327 10.54 0.35 2.74
N GLY A 328 11.85 0.44 2.78
CA GLY A 328 12.78 -0.19 3.69
C GLY A 328 12.54 -0.12 5.21
N GLY A 329 11.34 0.24 5.64
CA GLY A 329 10.96 0.34 7.04
C GLY A 329 9.86 -0.62 7.48
N ASP A 330 9.08 -1.19 6.54
CA ASP A 330 7.95 -2.06 6.85
C ASP A 330 8.37 -3.49 7.21
N LEU A 331 7.41 -4.37 7.43
CA LEU A 331 7.68 -5.70 7.97
C LEU A 331 8.34 -6.63 6.97
N GLU A 332 7.97 -6.52 5.69
CA GLU A 332 8.48 -7.39 4.61
C GLU A 332 8.61 -6.58 3.31
N ARG A 333 9.55 -6.94 2.45
CA ARG A 333 9.77 -6.28 1.16
C ARG A 333 9.49 -7.23 0.02
N ALA A 334 8.82 -6.73 -1.02
CA ALA A 334 8.74 -7.39 -2.31
C ALA A 334 9.23 -6.44 -3.41
N VAL A 335 9.81 -7.00 -4.46
CA VAL A 335 10.21 -6.23 -5.64
C VAL A 335 8.98 -5.92 -6.46
N GLU A 336 8.78 -4.64 -6.75
CA GLU A 336 7.69 -4.14 -7.59
C GLU A 336 8.26 -3.56 -8.87
N LEU A 337 7.71 -3.97 -10.01
CA LEU A 337 7.89 -3.25 -11.26
C LEU A 337 6.93 -2.06 -11.28
N GLN A 338 7.48 -0.85 -11.33
CA GLN A 338 6.69 0.36 -11.54
C GLN A 338 6.05 0.35 -12.94
N TYR A 339 5.02 1.21 -13.13
CA TYR A 339 4.43 1.46 -14.44
C TYR A 339 5.54 1.74 -15.47
N ILE A 340 5.56 0.95 -16.53
CA ILE A 340 6.52 1.06 -17.61
C ILE A 340 5.85 1.84 -18.74
N PRO A 341 6.45 2.96 -19.22
CA PRO A 341 5.95 3.66 -20.41
C PRO A 341 5.82 2.72 -21.61
N PRO A 342 4.87 2.95 -22.51
CA PRO A 342 4.58 2.04 -23.64
C PRO A 342 5.79 1.68 -24.49
N ASP A 343 6.64 2.65 -24.79
CA ASP A 343 7.86 2.42 -25.60
C ASP A 343 8.85 1.49 -24.89
N SER A 344 9.06 1.72 -23.60
CA SER A 344 9.90 0.87 -22.73
C SER A 344 9.24 -0.48 -22.44
N LEU A 345 7.90 -0.56 -22.43
CA LEU A 345 7.15 -1.80 -22.25
C LEU A 345 7.35 -2.73 -23.46
N GLU A 346 7.28 -2.20 -24.68
CA GLU A 346 7.51 -2.98 -25.89
C GLU A 346 8.95 -3.50 -25.95
N GLU A 347 9.93 -2.68 -25.60
CA GLU A 347 11.34 -3.07 -25.48
C GLU A 347 11.52 -4.18 -24.44
N ALA A 348 10.95 -4.04 -23.25
CA ALA A 348 10.99 -5.05 -22.20
C ALA A 348 10.36 -6.38 -22.65
N ILE A 349 9.21 -6.34 -23.32
CA ILE A 349 8.54 -7.52 -23.85
C ILE A 349 9.42 -8.20 -24.93
N ASN A 350 10.04 -7.43 -25.80
CA ASN A 350 10.92 -7.96 -26.85
C ASN A 350 12.18 -8.60 -26.25
N MET A 351 12.77 -7.99 -25.22
CA MET A 351 13.90 -8.59 -24.47
C MET A 351 13.51 -9.93 -23.83
N ILE A 352 12.33 -10.02 -23.20
CA ILE A 352 11.86 -11.26 -22.60
C ILE A 352 11.59 -12.32 -23.67
N ARG A 353 10.97 -11.96 -24.80
CA ARG A 353 10.72 -12.88 -25.93
C ARG A 353 12.01 -13.40 -26.57
N GLY A 354 13.01 -12.54 -26.71
CA GLY A 354 14.30 -12.87 -27.30
C GLY A 354 15.25 -13.64 -26.38
N ASN A 355 14.91 -13.79 -25.10
CA ASN A 355 15.78 -14.48 -24.14
C ASN A 355 15.60 -16.00 -24.23
N GLU A 356 16.39 -16.66 -25.09
CA GLU A 356 16.33 -18.11 -25.31
C GLU A 356 16.82 -18.97 -24.13
N ALA A 357 17.43 -18.35 -23.11
CA ALA A 357 17.88 -19.06 -21.91
C ALA A 357 16.68 -19.60 -21.07
N PHE A 358 15.47 -19.13 -21.33
CA PHE A 358 14.28 -19.51 -20.55
C PHE A 358 13.21 -20.19 -21.42
N PRO A 359 12.46 -21.16 -20.83
CA PRO A 359 11.34 -21.81 -21.51
C PRO A 359 10.29 -20.81 -22.02
N VAL A 360 9.63 -21.15 -23.13
CA VAL A 360 8.60 -20.30 -23.76
C VAL A 360 7.47 -19.99 -22.79
N GLU A 361 7.04 -20.98 -22.02
CA GLU A 361 5.96 -20.89 -21.04
C GLU A 361 6.30 -19.88 -19.94
N THR A 362 7.52 -19.92 -19.43
CA THR A 362 7.99 -18.96 -18.40
C THR A 362 8.03 -17.53 -18.95
N ARG A 363 8.53 -17.34 -20.17
CA ARG A 363 8.55 -16.04 -20.84
C ARG A 363 7.14 -15.49 -21.02
N GLN A 364 6.19 -16.32 -21.44
CA GLN A 364 4.78 -15.93 -21.59
C GLN A 364 4.12 -15.54 -20.26
N GLN A 365 4.39 -16.27 -19.17
CA GLN A 365 3.87 -15.94 -17.84
C GLN A 365 4.38 -14.58 -17.34
N VAL A 366 5.67 -14.31 -17.50
CA VAL A 366 6.27 -13.02 -17.11
C VAL A 366 5.66 -11.87 -17.94
N ILE A 367 5.55 -12.05 -19.26
CA ILE A 367 4.93 -11.04 -20.14
C ILE A 367 3.47 -10.80 -19.75
N ALA A 368 2.69 -11.85 -19.51
CA ALA A 368 1.29 -11.72 -19.10
C ALA A 368 1.16 -10.94 -17.78
N ARG A 369 2.01 -11.19 -16.80
CA ARG A 369 2.04 -10.44 -15.52
C ARG A 369 2.36 -8.96 -15.73
N ILE A 370 3.38 -8.65 -16.53
CA ILE A 370 3.77 -7.27 -16.83
C ILE A 370 2.64 -6.53 -17.55
N LEU A 371 2.04 -7.15 -18.58
CA LEU A 371 0.95 -6.56 -19.34
C LEU A 371 -0.29 -6.32 -18.47
N THR A 372 -0.67 -7.31 -17.65
CA THR A 372 -1.84 -7.17 -16.75
C THR A 372 -1.63 -6.06 -15.73
N SER A 373 -0.46 -5.97 -15.14
CA SER A 373 -0.14 -4.92 -14.16
C SER A 373 -0.07 -3.54 -14.81
N ASN A 374 0.53 -3.45 -15.99
CA ASN A 374 0.63 -2.19 -16.72
C ASN A 374 -0.74 -1.71 -17.22
N ALA A 375 -1.60 -2.61 -17.72
CA ALA A 375 -2.96 -2.30 -18.13
C ALA A 375 -3.83 -1.79 -16.96
N ASN A 376 -3.57 -2.26 -15.75
CA ASN A 376 -4.29 -1.83 -14.55
C ASN A 376 -3.69 -0.57 -13.90
N GLY A 377 -2.66 0.04 -14.51
CA GLY A 377 -1.97 1.22 -13.96
C GLY A 377 -1.32 0.97 -12.59
N ARG A 378 -1.02 -0.29 -12.27
CA ARG A 378 -0.47 -0.71 -10.98
C ARG A 378 0.95 -1.24 -11.13
N ASN A 379 1.74 -1.09 -10.08
CA ASN A 379 3.03 -1.75 -10.00
C ASN A 379 2.85 -3.27 -10.03
N ALA A 380 3.64 -3.97 -10.85
CA ALA A 380 3.67 -5.43 -10.83
C ALA A 380 4.48 -5.92 -9.65
N CYS A 381 3.85 -6.57 -8.69
CA CYS A 381 4.57 -7.31 -7.66
C CYS A 381 5.16 -8.60 -8.28
N LEU A 382 6.47 -8.72 -8.24
CA LEU A 382 7.18 -9.88 -8.80
C LEU A 382 7.30 -11.05 -7.81
N ASN A 383 6.87 -10.86 -6.55
CA ASN A 383 7.05 -11.83 -5.46
C ASN A 383 8.51 -12.32 -5.29
N ILE A 384 9.45 -11.44 -5.60
CA ILE A 384 10.89 -11.67 -5.44
C ILE A 384 11.34 -10.84 -4.26
N ASP A 385 12.06 -11.43 -3.32
CA ASP A 385 12.67 -10.69 -2.21
C ASP A 385 13.79 -9.78 -2.76
N ILE A 386 13.86 -8.54 -2.28
CA ILE A 386 14.92 -7.59 -2.69
C ILE A 386 16.31 -8.15 -2.34
N ASP A 387 16.40 -8.94 -1.29
CA ASP A 387 17.66 -9.54 -0.85
C ASP A 387 18.12 -10.69 -1.76
N ASP A 388 17.23 -11.27 -2.58
CA ASP A 388 17.55 -12.25 -3.63
C ASP A 388 18.14 -11.60 -4.89
N LEU A 389 18.04 -10.27 -5.01
CA LEU A 389 18.68 -9.49 -6.06
C LEU A 389 20.09 -9.11 -5.60
N SER A 390 21.11 -9.70 -6.23
CA SER A 390 22.52 -9.42 -5.88
C SER A 390 22.85 -7.92 -5.93
N ALA A 391 23.65 -7.46 -4.99
CA ALA A 391 24.02 -6.04 -4.80
C ALA A 391 24.79 -5.43 -6.01
N ASP A 392 25.25 -6.26 -6.95
CA ASP A 392 26.05 -5.87 -8.11
C ASP A 392 25.23 -5.55 -9.38
N MET A 393 23.89 -5.54 -9.28
CA MET A 393 23.03 -5.21 -10.42
C MET A 393 22.96 -3.70 -10.63
N GLU A 394 23.99 -3.15 -11.26
CA GLU A 394 23.92 -1.79 -11.79
C GLU A 394 22.91 -1.70 -12.94
N THR A 395 21.88 -0.92 -12.71
CA THR A 395 21.04 -0.10 -13.62
C THR A 395 20.82 -0.57 -15.08
N ASP A 396 20.84 -1.87 -15.36
CA ASP A 396 20.57 -2.42 -16.68
C ASP A 396 19.22 -3.19 -16.64
N LEU A 397 18.22 -2.68 -17.34
CA LEU A 397 16.89 -3.31 -17.47
C LEU A 397 16.99 -4.77 -17.92
N ALA A 398 17.95 -5.08 -18.81
CA ALA A 398 18.19 -6.43 -19.30
C ALA A 398 18.62 -7.39 -18.17
N LYS A 399 19.46 -6.95 -17.26
CA LYS A 399 19.92 -7.76 -16.10
C LYS A 399 18.80 -8.00 -15.11
N VAL A 400 17.95 -6.99 -14.86
CA VAL A 400 16.77 -7.14 -13.99
C VAL A 400 15.79 -8.12 -14.59
N ILE A 401 15.47 -7.97 -15.87
CA ILE A 401 14.57 -8.90 -16.59
C ILE A 401 15.15 -10.31 -16.59
N HIS A 402 16.47 -10.45 -16.78
CA HIS A 402 17.14 -11.75 -16.72
C HIS A 402 17.00 -12.38 -15.34
N SER A 403 17.32 -11.64 -14.26
CA SER A 403 17.21 -12.13 -12.89
C SER A 403 15.77 -12.50 -12.51
N VAL A 404 14.78 -11.67 -12.90
CA VAL A 404 13.36 -11.97 -12.71
C VAL A 404 12.96 -13.25 -13.44
N THR A 405 13.40 -13.40 -14.70
CA THR A 405 13.04 -14.56 -15.50
C THR A 405 13.75 -15.82 -14.99
N GLU A 406 14.99 -15.70 -14.54
CA GLU A 406 15.76 -16.78 -13.89
C GLU A 406 15.06 -17.25 -12.61
N HIS A 407 14.63 -16.33 -11.74
CA HIS A 407 13.93 -16.67 -10.51
C HIS A 407 12.59 -17.37 -10.76
N VAL A 408 11.82 -16.91 -11.77
CA VAL A 408 10.57 -17.58 -12.20
C VAL A 408 10.89 -18.96 -12.80
N SER A 409 11.99 -19.11 -13.55
CA SER A 409 12.43 -20.39 -14.12
C SER A 409 12.89 -21.37 -13.04
N LEU A 410 13.65 -20.92 -12.05
CA LEU A 410 14.08 -21.76 -10.92
C LEU A 410 12.86 -22.28 -10.13
N LYS A 411 11.86 -21.43 -9.92
CA LYS A 411 10.58 -21.85 -9.32
C LYS A 411 9.81 -22.82 -10.23
N ALA A 412 9.85 -22.66 -11.55
CA ALA A 412 9.21 -23.55 -12.51
C ALA A 412 9.97 -24.89 -12.70
N ALA A 413 11.30 -24.85 -12.70
CA ALA A 413 12.14 -26.06 -12.82
C ALA A 413 12.14 -26.95 -11.57
N ALA A 414 11.84 -26.37 -10.41
CA ALA A 414 11.56 -27.15 -9.21
C ALA A 414 10.19 -27.90 -9.29
N GLN A 415 9.47 -27.78 -10.43
CA GLN A 415 8.15 -28.39 -10.65
C GLN A 415 8.06 -29.02 -12.06
N PRO A 416 8.54 -30.24 -12.28
CA PRO A 416 8.13 -30.96 -13.48
C PRO A 416 6.73 -31.52 -13.27
N GLY A 417 5.71 -30.82 -13.77
CA GLY A 417 4.42 -31.43 -14.09
C GLY A 417 3.26 -31.20 -13.13
N GLN A 418 3.24 -30.15 -12.31
CA GLN A 418 2.02 -29.76 -11.56
C GLN A 418 1.89 -28.23 -11.52
N THR A 419 0.71 -27.75 -11.88
CA THR A 419 0.22 -26.41 -11.59
C THR A 419 0.37 -26.12 -10.08
N GLU A 420 1.19 -25.11 -9.77
CA GLU A 420 1.31 -24.44 -8.48
C GLU A 420 1.12 -25.26 -7.21
N ASP A 421 2.05 -26.16 -6.90
CA ASP A 421 2.27 -26.63 -5.55
C ASP A 421 3.75 -27.02 -5.40
N VAL A 422 4.57 -26.12 -4.88
CA VAL A 422 5.95 -26.40 -4.51
C VAL A 422 6.15 -26.21 -3.02
N HIS A 423 6.01 -27.26 -2.31
CA HIS A 423 7.00 -27.69 -1.34
C HIS A 423 6.88 -29.19 -1.10
N ASP A 424 7.94 -29.81 -1.51
CA ASP A 424 8.58 -31.04 -1.10
C ASP A 424 7.76 -32.14 -0.39
N ARG A 425 7.86 -33.28 -1.04
CA ARG A 425 7.27 -34.55 -0.70
C ARG A 425 7.89 -35.12 0.56
N GLN A 426 7.12 -35.16 1.63
CA GLN A 426 7.06 -36.35 2.42
C GLN A 426 5.63 -36.89 2.29
N CYS A 427 5.52 -38.04 1.62
CA CYS A 427 4.27 -38.80 1.52
C CYS A 427 3.72 -39.04 2.90
N TRP A 428 2.62 -38.36 3.21
CA TRP A 428 1.67 -38.84 4.17
C TRP A 428 0.72 -39.79 3.41
N ASP A 429 0.57 -41.01 3.85
CA ASP A 429 -0.47 -41.93 3.39
C ASP A 429 -1.84 -41.31 3.71
N ILE A 430 -2.34 -40.47 2.78
CA ILE A 430 -3.69 -39.91 2.84
C ILE A 430 -4.58 -40.83 2.03
N PRO A 431 -5.73 -41.26 2.59
CA PRO A 431 -6.68 -42.08 1.86
C PRO A 431 -7.11 -41.44 0.56
N ASP A 432 -7.14 -42.18 -0.53
CA ASP A 432 -7.39 -41.80 -1.94
C ASP A 432 -8.70 -41.06 -2.26
N SER A 433 -9.39 -40.48 -1.27
CA SER A 433 -10.74 -39.91 -1.44
C SER A 433 -10.93 -38.46 -0.99
N MET A 434 -9.91 -37.77 -0.46
CA MET A 434 -10.05 -36.34 -0.11
C MET A 434 -9.38 -35.45 -1.16
N PRO A 435 -10.05 -34.37 -1.61
CA PRO A 435 -9.40 -33.39 -2.49
C PRO A 435 -8.20 -32.78 -1.76
N LEU A 436 -7.04 -32.77 -2.43
CA LEU A 436 -5.82 -32.13 -1.94
C LEU A 436 -6.14 -30.66 -1.63
N LEU A 437 -5.96 -30.26 -0.38
CA LEU A 437 -6.13 -28.88 0.03
C LEU A 437 -4.93 -28.05 -0.43
N PRO A 438 -5.11 -26.80 -0.91
CA PRO A 438 -4.03 -25.98 -1.41
C PRO A 438 -3.03 -25.61 -0.30
N SER A 439 -1.75 -25.49 -0.65
CA SER A 439 -0.70 -25.03 0.27
C SER A 439 -0.75 -23.53 0.55
N THR A 440 -1.55 -22.77 -0.23
CA THR A 440 -1.73 -21.32 -0.07
C THR A 440 -3.22 -20.97 -0.06
N ILE A 441 -3.63 -20.19 0.93
CA ILE A 441 -4.97 -19.63 1.03
C ILE A 441 -4.85 -18.13 0.71
N ASN A 442 -5.29 -17.72 -0.49
CA ASN A 442 -5.45 -16.32 -0.81
C ASN A 442 -6.84 -15.86 -0.35
N PHE A 443 -6.92 -14.74 0.36
CA PHE A 443 -8.20 -14.21 0.85
C PHE A 443 -8.30 -12.70 0.62
N PRO A 444 -9.49 -12.19 0.22
CA PRO A 444 -9.69 -10.76 -0.01
C PRO A 444 -9.59 -9.97 1.31
N TYR A 445 -8.70 -8.98 1.34
CA TYR A 445 -8.55 -8.09 2.49
C TYR A 445 -7.87 -6.78 2.09
N ALA A 446 -8.57 -5.94 1.32
CA ALA A 446 -8.01 -4.66 0.89
C ALA A 446 -7.88 -3.68 2.06
N GLN A 447 -6.73 -3.06 2.19
CA GLN A 447 -6.47 -2.01 3.19
C GLN A 447 -6.94 -0.63 2.72
N HIS A 448 -7.06 -0.40 1.40
CA HIS A 448 -7.54 0.84 0.81
C HIS A 448 -8.98 0.71 0.33
N SER A 449 -9.66 1.85 0.27
CA SER A 449 -11.04 1.94 -0.20
C SER A 449 -11.18 1.56 -1.67
N SER A 450 -12.32 0.95 -2.02
CA SER A 450 -12.77 0.83 -3.41
C SER A 450 -13.26 2.18 -3.96
N TYR A 451 -13.31 2.31 -5.28
CA TYR A 451 -13.90 3.49 -5.92
C TYR A 451 -15.36 3.77 -5.50
N PRO A 452 -16.27 2.78 -5.41
CA PRO A 452 -17.62 3.01 -4.86
C PRO A 452 -17.63 3.52 -3.41
N GLU A 453 -16.72 3.04 -2.56
CA GLU A 453 -16.60 3.52 -1.17
C GLU A 453 -16.08 4.96 -1.13
N LEU A 454 -15.10 5.32 -1.97
CA LEU A 454 -14.63 6.71 -2.10
C LEU A 454 -15.74 7.65 -2.59
N ARG A 455 -16.54 7.21 -3.57
CA ARG A 455 -17.70 7.97 -4.04
C ARG A 455 -18.72 8.20 -2.92
N HIS A 456 -19.00 7.19 -2.11
CA HIS A 456 -19.91 7.30 -0.97
C HIS A 456 -19.37 8.28 0.07
N LEU A 457 -18.07 8.26 0.36
CA LEU A 457 -17.43 9.22 1.25
C LEU A 457 -17.57 10.66 0.73
N VAL A 458 -17.24 10.88 -0.55
CA VAL A 458 -17.34 12.20 -1.18
C VAL A 458 -18.78 12.71 -1.20
N ASP A 459 -19.75 11.85 -1.54
CA ASP A 459 -21.19 12.21 -1.53
C ASP A 459 -21.70 12.57 -0.14
N SER A 460 -21.18 11.92 0.90
CA SER A 460 -21.56 12.18 2.29
C SER A 460 -21.13 13.56 2.77
N PHE A 461 -20.05 14.14 2.23
CA PHE A 461 -19.51 15.42 2.68
C PHE A 461 -19.61 16.54 1.65
N ARG A 462 -19.80 16.22 0.37
CA ARG A 462 -19.94 17.16 -0.76
C ARG A 462 -18.97 18.35 -0.68
N PRO A 463 -17.64 18.11 -0.71
CA PRO A 463 -16.66 19.19 -0.61
C PRO A 463 -16.71 20.14 -1.81
N LYS A 464 -16.09 21.30 -1.69
CA LYS A 464 -15.95 22.23 -2.83
C LYS A 464 -14.90 21.77 -3.85
N ASP A 465 -13.88 21.03 -3.40
CA ASP A 465 -12.82 20.49 -4.26
C ASP A 465 -12.27 19.19 -3.69
N ILE A 466 -11.64 18.38 -4.55
CA ILE A 466 -10.97 17.14 -4.18
C ILE A 466 -9.53 17.22 -4.68
N TRP A 467 -8.58 16.81 -3.81
CA TRP A 467 -7.19 16.64 -4.16
C TRP A 467 -6.81 15.17 -4.03
N PRO A 468 -6.35 14.51 -5.11
CA PRO A 468 -5.95 13.11 -5.04
C PRO A 468 -4.57 12.97 -4.41
N CYS A 469 -4.41 12.07 -3.45
CA CYS A 469 -3.14 11.84 -2.75
C CYS A 469 -2.28 10.74 -3.40
N THR A 470 -2.87 9.90 -4.26
CA THR A 470 -2.15 8.88 -5.01
C THR A 470 -2.48 9.02 -6.49
N VAL A 471 -1.51 9.53 -7.27
CA VAL A 471 -1.67 9.78 -8.71
C VAL A 471 -0.47 9.25 -9.46
N HIS A 472 -0.73 8.42 -10.46
CA HIS A 472 0.26 8.07 -11.47
C HIS A 472 0.07 8.99 -12.68
N ASP A 473 0.80 10.10 -12.72
CA ASP A 473 0.63 11.18 -13.71
C ASP A 473 0.50 10.67 -15.15
N LEU A 474 1.39 9.76 -15.58
CA LEU A 474 1.37 9.22 -16.92
C LEU A 474 0.13 8.36 -17.20
N ASP A 475 -0.27 7.51 -16.27
CA ASP A 475 -1.48 6.69 -16.40
C ASP A 475 -2.74 7.57 -16.46
N TRP A 476 -2.85 8.56 -15.56
CA TRP A 476 -3.97 9.50 -15.58
C TRP A 476 -4.05 10.31 -16.87
N LEU A 477 -2.89 10.74 -17.42
CA LEU A 477 -2.83 11.50 -18.66
C LEU A 477 -3.18 10.61 -19.87
N THR A 478 -2.69 9.38 -19.92
CA THR A 478 -2.96 8.44 -21.02
C THR A 478 -4.40 7.94 -21.01
N ARG A 479 -4.92 7.57 -19.85
CA ARG A 479 -6.33 7.13 -19.69
C ARG A 479 -7.33 8.30 -19.72
N GLY A 480 -6.84 9.55 -19.66
CA GLY A 480 -7.70 10.73 -19.63
C GLY A 480 -8.53 10.86 -18.34
N ILE A 481 -8.05 10.28 -17.23
CA ILE A 481 -8.78 10.29 -15.95
C ILE A 481 -8.91 11.72 -15.44
N THR A 482 -10.12 12.13 -15.10
CA THR A 482 -10.36 13.41 -14.45
C THR A 482 -11.19 13.25 -13.17
N LEU A 483 -10.92 14.09 -12.18
CA LEU A 483 -11.72 14.07 -10.94
C LEU A 483 -13.19 14.45 -11.19
N ARG A 484 -13.45 15.21 -12.26
CA ARG A 484 -14.82 15.53 -12.67
C ARG A 484 -15.57 14.27 -13.11
N ASP A 485 -14.93 13.40 -13.88
CA ASP A 485 -15.57 12.15 -14.34
C ASP A 485 -15.78 11.18 -13.19
N LEU A 486 -14.81 11.14 -12.25
CA LEU A 486 -14.89 10.26 -11.09
C LEU A 486 -15.94 10.72 -10.06
N PHE A 487 -15.96 12.01 -9.72
CA PHE A 487 -16.70 12.51 -8.56
C PHE A 487 -17.65 13.68 -8.86
N GLY A 488 -17.79 14.13 -10.13
CA GLY A 488 -18.48 15.36 -10.49
C GLY A 488 -19.94 15.48 -10.05
N GLN A 489 -20.63 14.37 -9.77
CA GLN A 489 -22.00 14.36 -9.25
C GLN A 489 -22.07 14.43 -7.72
N HIS A 490 -20.95 14.28 -7.02
CA HIS A 490 -20.85 14.06 -5.58
C HIS A 490 -20.17 15.21 -4.83
N TYR A 491 -19.93 16.35 -5.49
CA TYR A 491 -19.28 17.47 -4.86
C TYR A 491 -20.02 18.79 -5.11
N SER A 492 -19.74 19.83 -4.31
CA SER A 492 -20.52 21.08 -4.30
C SER A 492 -19.90 22.22 -5.10
N GLY A 493 -18.66 22.10 -5.56
CA GLY A 493 -17.94 23.17 -6.25
C GLY A 493 -17.96 23.04 -7.77
N ASP A 494 -17.50 24.07 -8.47
CA ASP A 494 -17.42 24.12 -9.94
C ASP A 494 -16.00 23.92 -10.50
N ILE A 495 -14.98 23.91 -9.64
CA ILE A 495 -13.58 23.93 -10.03
C ILE A 495 -12.84 22.74 -9.42
N PHE A 496 -12.27 21.89 -10.28
CA PHE A 496 -11.31 20.87 -9.88
C PHE A 496 -9.89 21.40 -10.11
N TYR A 497 -9.26 21.85 -9.04
CA TYR A 497 -7.93 22.48 -9.14
C TYR A 497 -6.90 21.52 -9.75
N HIS A 498 -6.89 20.25 -9.31
CA HIS A 498 -5.99 19.23 -9.84
C HIS A 498 -6.19 18.96 -11.33
N ASN A 499 -7.42 18.94 -11.84
CA ASN A 499 -7.68 18.79 -13.27
C ASN A 499 -7.02 19.90 -14.11
N ASN A 500 -6.95 21.14 -13.59
CA ASN A 500 -6.29 22.23 -14.27
C ASN A 500 -4.76 22.04 -14.33
N ILE A 501 -4.17 21.45 -13.31
CA ILE A 501 -2.74 21.06 -13.31
C ILE A 501 -2.50 20.00 -14.37
N MET A 502 -3.31 18.93 -14.39
CA MET A 502 -3.17 17.84 -15.36
C MET A 502 -3.36 18.32 -16.81
N LYS A 503 -4.30 19.22 -17.07
CA LYS A 503 -4.44 19.87 -18.39
C LYS A 503 -3.18 20.61 -18.82
N ARG A 504 -2.56 21.35 -17.92
CA ARG A 504 -1.29 22.08 -18.21
C ARG A 504 -0.14 21.10 -18.48
N ARG A 505 -0.03 20.03 -17.69
CA ARG A 505 0.98 18.98 -17.91
C ARG A 505 0.78 18.28 -19.25
N ARG A 506 -0.46 17.96 -19.62
CA ARG A 506 -0.80 17.36 -20.92
C ARG A 506 -0.39 18.25 -22.09
N ALA A 507 -0.58 19.57 -21.97
CA ALA A 507 -0.18 20.53 -23.01
C ALA A 507 1.35 20.66 -23.16
N GLN A 508 2.13 20.19 -22.20
CA GLN A 508 3.60 20.21 -22.22
C GLN A 508 4.22 18.90 -22.74
N LEU A 509 3.39 17.84 -22.90
CA LEU A 509 3.87 16.58 -23.48
C LEU A 509 4.11 16.73 -24.98
N PRO A 510 5.18 16.12 -25.55
CA PRO A 510 5.39 16.09 -26.99
C PRO A 510 4.22 15.40 -27.71
N ASN A 511 3.77 15.95 -28.84
CA ASN A 511 2.64 15.49 -29.64
C ASN A 511 2.57 13.99 -29.99
N PRO A 512 3.66 13.20 -30.10
CA PRO A 512 3.58 11.79 -30.47
C PRO A 512 2.80 10.90 -29.49
N LEU A 513 2.70 11.31 -28.24
CA LEU A 513 1.94 10.55 -27.22
C LEU A 513 0.42 10.83 -27.28
N ALA A 514 -0.01 11.87 -28.00
CA ALA A 514 -1.42 12.24 -28.13
C ALA A 514 -2.14 11.48 -29.26
N GLU A 515 -1.43 11.02 -30.28
CA GLU A 515 -2.05 10.40 -31.48
C GLU A 515 -2.03 8.87 -31.51
N GLY A 516 -1.14 8.21 -30.74
CA GLY A 516 -0.94 6.76 -30.79
C GLY A 516 -1.98 5.92 -30.05
N TYR A 517 -2.76 6.49 -29.13
CA TYR A 517 -3.61 5.72 -28.20
C TYR A 517 -5.10 5.66 -28.54
N TYR A 518 -5.57 6.44 -29.52
CA TYR A 518 -6.99 6.41 -29.91
C TYR A 518 -7.40 5.20 -30.77
N GLN A 519 -6.47 4.33 -31.20
CA GLN A 519 -6.79 3.20 -32.09
C GLN A 519 -6.96 1.83 -31.40
N LEU A 520 -6.77 1.73 -30.09
CA LEU A 520 -6.87 0.43 -29.39
C LEU A 520 -8.17 0.23 -28.59
N GLY A 521 -9.11 1.17 -28.64
CA GLY A 521 -10.35 1.16 -27.84
C GLY A 521 -11.65 0.87 -28.61
N GLU A 522 -11.67 0.81 -29.94
CA GLU A 522 -12.89 0.52 -30.71
C GLU A 522 -12.81 -0.85 -31.39
N SER A 523 -13.35 -1.86 -30.74
CA SER A 523 -13.78 -3.08 -31.43
C SER A 523 -15.01 -2.74 -32.29
N LYS A 524 -14.80 -2.59 -33.60
CA LYS A 524 -15.88 -2.44 -34.59
C LYS A 524 -16.75 -3.68 -34.60
N SER A 525 -18.01 -3.51 -34.23
CA SER A 525 -19.07 -4.37 -34.72
C SER A 525 -19.27 -4.09 -36.23
N THR A 526 -19.00 -5.11 -37.04
CA THR A 526 -19.30 -5.11 -38.49
C THR A 526 -20.79 -5.21 -38.69
N ASP A 527 -21.36 -4.20 -39.32
CA ASP A 527 -22.45 -4.41 -40.27
C ASP A 527 -22.33 -3.38 -41.40
N GLY A 528 -22.36 -3.94 -42.62
CA GLY A 528 -22.01 -3.29 -43.84
C GLY A 528 -23.01 -2.24 -44.36
N VAL A 529 -22.53 -1.43 -45.25
CA VAL A 529 -23.12 -1.12 -46.57
C VAL A 529 -22.12 -0.27 -47.37
N GLU A 530 -21.89 -0.72 -48.64
CA GLU A 530 -21.10 -0.07 -49.68
C GLU A 530 -21.64 1.32 -50.08
N LYS A 531 -20.74 2.23 -50.51
CA LYS A 531 -20.76 2.84 -51.87
C LYS A 531 -19.65 3.87 -52.11
N HIS A 532 -18.89 3.58 -53.14
CA HIS A 532 -18.28 4.39 -54.23
C HIS A 532 -17.96 5.88 -54.10
N GLY A 533 -16.71 6.18 -54.55
CA GLY A 533 -16.44 7.37 -55.39
C GLY A 533 -15.09 8.03 -55.22
N LEU A 534 -14.08 7.63 -55.95
CA LEU A 534 -13.23 8.31 -56.96
C LEU A 534 -12.53 9.64 -56.66
N HIS A 535 -11.24 9.57 -56.94
CA HIS A 535 -10.25 10.45 -57.62
C HIS A 535 -9.18 11.16 -56.76
N GLN A 536 -7.93 10.70 -56.91
CA GLN A 536 -6.78 11.29 -57.67
C GLN A 536 -6.35 12.70 -57.15
N GLN A 537 -5.10 13.02 -56.86
CA GLN A 537 -3.85 12.88 -57.60
C GLN A 537 -2.65 13.30 -56.71
N GLU A 538 -1.58 12.61 -56.90
CA GLU A 538 -0.16 12.84 -56.83
C GLU A 538 0.38 14.28 -56.61
N THR A 539 1.44 14.44 -55.79
CA THR A 539 2.75 14.85 -56.32
C THR A 539 3.86 14.56 -55.30
N GLU A 540 4.95 14.06 -55.83
CA GLU A 540 6.26 13.76 -55.26
C GLU A 540 6.98 15.00 -54.67
N ASP A 541 7.76 14.81 -53.60
CA ASP A 541 9.18 15.23 -53.64
C ASP A 541 9.96 14.58 -52.45
N LYS A 542 11.07 13.93 -52.77
CA LYS A 542 12.16 13.46 -51.91
C LYS A 542 13.40 14.33 -52.20
N PRO A 543 14.47 14.19 -51.47
CA PRO A 543 14.83 14.12 -50.06
C PRO A 543 15.96 15.11 -49.68
N LYS A 544 16.26 15.27 -48.39
CA LYS A 544 17.64 15.68 -47.98
C LYS A 544 18.06 14.99 -46.67
N HIS A 545 19.20 14.34 -46.75
CA HIS A 545 20.02 13.80 -45.71
C HIS A 545 20.22 14.71 -44.51
N LEU A 546 20.10 14.15 -43.31
CA LEU A 546 20.90 14.55 -42.16
C LEU A 546 21.20 13.34 -41.27
N SER A 547 22.47 13.26 -40.91
CA SER A 547 23.18 12.20 -40.22
C SER A 547 22.66 11.92 -38.80
N PRO A 548 23.00 10.75 -38.21
CA PRO A 548 22.54 10.35 -36.90
C PRO A 548 23.29 11.11 -35.81
N VAL A 549 22.54 11.82 -34.95
CA VAL A 549 23.05 12.32 -33.67
C VAL A 549 22.67 11.32 -32.61
N ALA A 550 23.67 10.94 -31.85
CA ALA A 550 23.72 9.96 -30.81
C ALA A 550 22.47 9.91 -29.89
N SER A 551 21.89 8.73 -29.80
CA SER A 551 21.00 8.34 -28.72
C SER A 551 21.79 8.14 -27.43
N ASN A 552 21.90 9.17 -26.62
CA ASN A 552 22.33 9.06 -25.24
C ASN A 552 21.31 9.80 -24.36
N GLY A 553 20.52 9.07 -23.59
CA GLY A 553 19.81 9.65 -22.48
C GLY A 553 18.38 9.25 -22.20
N ILE A 554 17.99 7.99 -22.35
CA ILE A 554 16.83 7.48 -21.62
C ILE A 554 17.36 6.56 -20.52
N ARG A 555 17.91 7.17 -19.47
CA ARG A 555 18.18 6.49 -18.21
C ARG A 555 16.85 6.28 -17.50
N VAL A 556 16.54 5.03 -17.27
CA VAL A 556 15.36 4.53 -16.61
C VAL A 556 15.23 5.15 -15.21
N GLU A 557 14.40 6.16 -15.04
CA GLU A 557 14.08 6.76 -13.72
C GLU A 557 13.51 5.72 -12.73
N ALA A 558 12.87 4.68 -13.23
CA ALA A 558 12.37 3.56 -12.42
C ALA A 558 13.45 2.92 -11.53
N PHE A 559 14.70 2.85 -11.99
CA PHE A 559 15.82 2.28 -11.24
C PHE A 559 16.38 3.23 -10.18
N ASN A 560 16.31 4.52 -10.41
CA ASN A 560 16.76 5.50 -9.40
C ASN A 560 15.85 5.54 -8.17
N ILE A 561 14.58 5.15 -8.30
CA ILE A 561 13.64 5.07 -7.18
C ILE A 561 13.89 3.80 -6.36
N MET A 562 14.18 2.66 -7.01
CA MET A 562 14.63 1.46 -6.28
C MET A 562 15.94 1.70 -5.52
N ARG A 563 16.89 2.44 -6.11
CA ARG A 563 18.17 2.78 -5.49
C ARG A 563 18.04 3.79 -4.35
N ARG A 564 17.07 4.72 -4.42
CA ARG A 564 16.76 5.63 -3.29
C ARG A 564 16.18 4.90 -2.09
N ASN A 565 15.48 3.80 -2.32
CA ASN A 565 14.93 2.97 -1.26
C ASN A 565 15.94 1.91 -0.75
N ALA A 566 16.93 1.50 -1.56
CA ALA A 566 17.98 0.55 -1.19
C ALA A 566 19.23 1.23 -0.58
N LYS A 567 19.53 2.47 -0.97
CA LYS A 567 20.54 3.31 -0.32
C LYS A 567 19.82 4.28 0.60
N GLY A 568 19.37 3.80 1.76
CA GLY A 568 19.26 4.68 2.90
C GLY A 568 20.67 5.19 3.16
N ASP A 569 20.87 6.49 2.98
CA ASP A 569 22.14 7.15 3.25
C ASP A 569 22.70 6.69 4.58
N ILE A 570 23.99 6.33 4.54
CA ILE A 570 24.81 6.09 5.71
C ILE A 570 24.88 7.35 6.54
#